data_56b5836ee4930d9cf0206491f702a446
#
_entry.id   56b5836ee4930d9cf0206491f702a446
#
_cell.length_a   1.000
_cell.length_b   1.000
_cell.length_c   1.000
_cell.angle_alpha   90.00
_cell.angle_beta   90.00
_cell.angle_gamma   90.00
#
_symmetry.space_group_name_H-M   'P 1'
#
loop_
_entity.id
_entity.type
_entity.pdbx_description
1 polymer ?
#
loop_
_entity_poly.entity_id
_entity_poly.type
_entity_poly.pdbx_seq_one_letter_code
_entity_poly.pdbx_strand_id
1 'polypeptide(L)'
;WTEYETVKENDAQTEDVKVALEEAVHRQLMSDVPYGVLLSGGLDSSVISAIAKKYAAKRIETDGASDAWWPQLHSFAIGLKDAPDLIKAREVAEYIGTVHHEINYTVQEGLDAVRDVIYFIETYDVTTVRASTPMYLLARVIKSMGIKMVLSGEGADEVFGGYLYFHKAPTPQAFHEE
;
A
#
# COMPACT_ATOMS: atom_id res chain seq x y z
N TRP A 1 -2.03 -16.19 -18.14
CA TRP A 1 -1.80 -16.55 -16.72
C TRP A 1 -3.08 -17.03 -16.05
N THR A 2 -4.12 -17.09 -16.81
CA THR A 2 -5.43 -17.54 -16.32
C THR A 2 -5.60 -19.08 -16.35
N GLU A 3 -4.78 -19.78 -17.12
CA GLU A 3 -4.85 -21.24 -17.26
C GLU A 3 -3.69 -21.90 -16.51
N TYR A 4 -3.99 -22.74 -15.51
CA TYR A 4 -2.97 -23.43 -14.71
C TYR A 4 -1.95 -24.18 -15.58
N GLU A 5 -2.42 -24.89 -16.62
CA GLU A 5 -1.55 -25.64 -17.55
C GLU A 5 -0.50 -24.77 -18.24
N THR A 6 -0.75 -23.47 -18.41
CA THR A 6 0.18 -22.55 -19.08
C THR A 6 1.22 -21.99 -18.12
N VAL A 7 0.96 -22.03 -16.80
CA VAL A 7 1.82 -21.39 -15.78
C VAL A 7 2.50 -22.38 -14.85
N LYS A 8 2.03 -23.64 -14.78
CA LYS A 8 2.53 -24.66 -13.83
C LYS A 8 4.03 -24.97 -13.95
N GLU A 9 4.62 -24.74 -15.12
CA GLU A 9 6.03 -24.98 -15.40
C GLU A 9 6.83 -23.68 -15.50
N ASN A 10 6.24 -22.55 -15.12
CA ASN A 10 6.94 -21.26 -15.13
C ASN A 10 7.96 -21.21 -13.99
N ASP A 11 9.22 -21.17 -14.33
CA ASP A 11 10.35 -21.14 -13.39
C ASP A 11 10.74 -19.68 -13.03
N ALA A 12 9.77 -18.91 -12.57
CA ALA A 12 10.01 -17.53 -12.13
C ALA A 12 10.88 -17.48 -10.88
N GLN A 13 11.88 -16.62 -10.91
CA GLN A 13 12.79 -16.40 -9.78
C GLN A 13 12.38 -15.18 -8.95
N THR A 14 12.77 -15.14 -7.69
CA THR A 14 12.50 -13.97 -6.81
C THR A 14 13.06 -12.67 -7.41
N GLU A 15 14.17 -12.73 -8.13
CA GLU A 15 14.76 -11.56 -8.77
C GLU A 15 13.86 -11.02 -9.90
N ASP A 16 13.14 -11.89 -10.63
CA ASP A 16 12.18 -11.46 -11.65
C ASP A 16 11.03 -10.68 -11.03
N VAL A 17 10.52 -11.15 -9.88
CA VAL A 17 9.48 -10.45 -9.11
C VAL A 17 9.99 -9.08 -8.64
N LYS A 18 11.21 -9.03 -8.12
CA LYS A 18 11.82 -7.78 -7.66
C LYS A 18 11.93 -6.76 -8.80
N VAL A 19 12.46 -7.16 -9.95
CA VAL A 19 12.60 -6.29 -11.12
C VAL A 19 11.24 -5.80 -11.59
N ALA A 20 10.26 -6.69 -11.74
CA ALA A 20 8.91 -6.33 -12.17
C ALA A 20 8.22 -5.37 -11.21
N LEU A 21 8.40 -5.57 -9.88
CA LEU A 21 7.82 -4.71 -8.86
C LEU A 21 8.49 -3.33 -8.83
N GLU A 22 9.82 -3.27 -8.94
CA GLU A 22 10.56 -2.01 -9.06
C GLU A 22 10.11 -1.21 -10.28
N GLU A 23 9.96 -1.84 -11.42
CA GLU A 23 9.46 -1.20 -12.64
C GLU A 23 8.00 -0.73 -12.49
N ALA A 24 7.14 -1.53 -11.86
CA ALA A 24 5.74 -1.18 -11.65
C ALA A 24 5.62 0.07 -10.77
N VAL A 25 6.33 0.11 -9.64
CA VAL A 25 6.36 1.28 -8.75
C VAL A 25 6.95 2.49 -9.47
N HIS A 26 8.10 2.33 -10.14
CA HIS A 26 8.77 3.41 -10.86
C HIS A 26 7.85 4.09 -11.88
N ARG A 27 7.10 3.31 -12.66
CA ARG A 27 6.13 3.86 -13.62
C ARG A 27 4.99 4.65 -12.98
N GLN A 28 4.63 4.35 -11.73
CA GLN A 28 3.57 5.07 -11.01
C GLN A 28 4.05 6.37 -10.36
N LEU A 29 5.35 6.62 -10.31
CA LEU A 29 5.91 7.83 -9.71
C LEU A 29 5.94 9.04 -10.66
N MET A 30 5.51 8.89 -11.92
CA MET A 30 5.29 10.02 -12.83
C MET A 30 4.11 10.86 -12.33
N SER A 31 4.40 11.94 -11.62
CA SER A 31 3.37 12.76 -10.97
C SER A 31 3.77 14.24 -10.95
N ASP A 32 2.82 15.09 -11.34
CA ASP A 32 2.93 16.55 -11.25
C ASP A 32 2.52 17.08 -9.86
N VAL A 33 2.10 16.18 -8.98
CA VAL A 33 1.57 16.53 -7.66
C VAL A 33 2.33 15.83 -6.54
N PRO A 34 2.33 16.39 -5.34
CA PRO A 34 2.89 15.71 -4.18
C PRO A 34 2.23 14.35 -3.95
N TYR A 35 3.03 13.34 -3.72
CA TYR A 35 2.57 12.00 -3.42
C TYR A 35 3.19 11.45 -2.13
N GLY A 36 2.57 10.42 -1.59
CA GLY A 36 3.03 9.71 -0.41
C GLY A 36 2.85 8.21 -0.54
N VAL A 37 3.11 7.49 0.53
CA VAL A 37 2.92 6.05 0.64
C VAL A 37 2.07 5.70 1.85
N LEU A 38 1.21 4.70 1.73
CA LEU A 38 0.55 4.09 2.88
C LEU A 38 1.48 3.04 3.47
N LEU A 39 1.75 3.14 4.77
CA LEU A 39 2.74 2.30 5.44
C LEU A 39 2.13 1.69 6.71
N SER A 40 1.77 0.41 6.66
CA SER A 40 1.24 -0.34 7.80
C SER A 40 2.31 -1.03 8.65
N GLY A 41 3.54 -1.10 8.14
CA GLY A 41 4.62 -1.88 8.74
C GLY A 41 4.59 -3.38 8.37
N GLY A 42 3.62 -3.82 7.57
CA GLY A 42 3.60 -5.14 6.93
C GLY A 42 4.59 -5.22 5.77
N LEU A 43 4.84 -6.44 5.27
CA LEU A 43 5.81 -6.69 4.20
C LEU A 43 5.52 -5.86 2.94
N ASP A 44 4.29 -5.94 2.45
CA ASP A 44 3.88 -5.37 1.16
C ASP A 44 4.01 -3.85 1.14
N SER A 45 3.43 -3.19 2.13
CA SER A 45 3.52 -1.73 2.28
C SER A 45 4.97 -1.26 2.48
N SER A 46 5.79 -2.04 3.18
CA SER A 46 7.20 -1.73 3.43
C SER A 46 8.03 -1.82 2.16
N VAL A 47 7.83 -2.86 1.35
CA VAL A 47 8.53 -3.04 0.07
C VAL A 47 8.17 -1.93 -0.91
N ILE A 48 6.88 -1.64 -1.09
CA ILE A 48 6.43 -0.53 -1.96
C ILE A 48 7.02 0.81 -1.49
N SER A 49 7.00 1.08 -0.18
CA SER A 49 7.55 2.32 0.37
C SER A 49 9.06 2.44 0.18
N ALA A 50 9.80 1.34 0.34
CA ALA A 50 11.24 1.31 0.11
C ALA A 50 11.61 1.56 -1.35
N ILE A 51 10.88 0.94 -2.29
CA ILE A 51 11.07 1.17 -3.73
C ILE A 51 10.72 2.63 -4.08
N ALA A 52 9.58 3.14 -3.61
CA ALA A 52 9.19 4.53 -3.85
C ALA A 52 10.27 5.51 -3.34
N LYS A 53 10.82 5.25 -2.15
CA LYS A 53 11.90 6.08 -1.57
C LYS A 53 13.16 6.09 -2.43
N LYS A 54 13.52 4.97 -3.04
CA LYS A 54 14.68 4.86 -3.94
C LYS A 54 14.63 5.88 -5.09
N TYR A 55 13.43 6.17 -5.59
CA TYR A 55 13.21 7.03 -6.75
C TYR A 55 12.68 8.43 -6.41
N ALA A 56 12.21 8.67 -5.19
CA ALA A 56 11.48 9.89 -4.82
C ALA A 56 12.29 11.20 -4.94
N ALA A 57 13.62 11.13 -4.92
CA ALA A 57 14.47 12.32 -4.96
C ALA A 57 14.62 12.94 -6.36
N LYS A 58 14.30 12.20 -7.41
CA LYS A 58 14.53 12.60 -8.81
C LYS A 58 13.24 12.54 -9.63
N ARG A 59 13.15 13.41 -10.62
CA ARG A 59 12.03 13.37 -11.58
C ARG A 59 12.23 12.25 -12.59
N ILE A 60 11.20 11.44 -12.75
CA ILE A 60 11.21 10.31 -13.70
C ILE A 60 11.14 10.80 -15.14
N GLU A 61 10.35 11.86 -15.40
CA GLU A 61 10.13 12.43 -16.73
C GLU A 61 11.40 13.00 -17.36
N THR A 62 12.44 13.22 -16.56
CA THR A 62 13.74 13.77 -17.02
C THR A 62 14.86 12.75 -16.90
N ASP A 63 14.55 11.44 -16.86
CA ASP A 63 15.52 10.35 -16.65
C ASP A 63 16.44 10.59 -15.43
N GLY A 64 15.90 11.22 -14.40
CA GLY A 64 16.64 11.57 -13.19
C GLY A 64 17.61 12.75 -13.32
N ALA A 65 17.57 13.51 -14.41
CA ALA A 65 18.46 14.66 -14.62
C ALA A 65 18.13 15.85 -13.73
N SER A 66 16.90 15.97 -13.25
CA SER A 66 16.46 17.02 -12.33
C SER A 66 15.89 16.49 -11.03
N ASP A 67 15.96 17.30 -9.98
CA ASP A 67 15.38 16.95 -8.68
C ASP A 67 13.85 16.96 -8.75
N ALA A 68 13.22 16.08 -7.95
CA ALA A 68 11.78 16.07 -7.80
C ALA A 68 11.30 17.39 -7.18
N TRP A 69 10.09 17.82 -7.56
CA TRP A 69 9.44 18.98 -6.94
C TRP A 69 9.17 18.77 -5.46
N TRP A 70 9.05 17.51 -5.03
CA TRP A 70 8.78 17.09 -3.67
C TRP A 70 9.75 15.98 -3.27
N PRO A 71 11.01 16.31 -2.94
CA PRO A 71 12.09 15.32 -2.76
C PRO A 71 11.95 14.48 -1.50
N GLN A 72 11.08 14.87 -0.57
CA GLN A 72 10.82 14.13 0.65
C GLN A 72 9.58 13.26 0.50
N LEU A 73 9.77 11.95 0.62
CA LEU A 73 8.67 11.00 0.61
C LEU A 73 7.96 11.02 1.97
N HIS A 74 6.66 11.26 1.95
CA HIS A 74 5.79 11.19 3.10
C HIS A 74 5.16 9.80 3.21
N SER A 75 5.17 9.21 4.41
CA SER A 75 4.48 7.96 4.70
C SER A 75 3.38 8.17 5.72
N PHE A 76 2.30 7.41 5.59
CA PHE A 76 1.10 7.56 6.39
C PHE A 76 0.67 6.23 6.98
N ALA A 77 0.37 6.24 8.28
CA ALA A 77 -0.24 5.13 8.98
C ALA A 77 -1.42 5.63 9.82
N ILE A 78 -2.44 4.79 9.98
CA ILE A 78 -3.59 5.09 10.83
C ILE A 78 -3.92 3.88 11.71
N GLY A 79 -4.27 4.12 12.94
CA GLY A 79 -4.68 3.06 13.86
C GLY A 79 -5.24 3.60 15.17
N LEU A 80 -5.71 2.69 16.00
CA LEU A 80 -6.01 3.02 17.38
C LEU A 80 -4.71 3.30 18.13
N LYS A 81 -4.81 4.11 19.18
CA LYS A 81 -3.65 4.43 20.02
C LYS A 81 -2.95 3.15 20.48
N ASP A 82 -1.62 3.14 20.37
CA ASP A 82 -0.75 2.03 20.76
C ASP A 82 -0.97 0.72 19.95
N ALA A 83 -1.58 0.81 18.78
CA ALA A 83 -1.72 -0.35 17.90
C ALA A 83 -0.33 -0.87 17.45
N PRO A 84 -0.11 -2.21 17.46
CA PRO A 84 1.18 -2.78 17.12
C PRO A 84 1.63 -2.45 15.70
N ASP A 85 0.70 -2.31 14.76
CA ASP A 85 0.98 -1.93 13.37
C ASP A 85 1.58 -0.52 13.27
N LEU A 86 1.12 0.43 14.09
CA LEU A 86 1.69 1.78 14.13
C LEU A 86 3.14 1.78 14.62
N ILE A 87 3.46 0.92 15.58
CA ILE A 87 4.83 0.76 16.08
C ILE A 87 5.73 0.24 14.95
N LYS A 88 5.27 -0.77 14.22
CA LYS A 88 6.02 -1.34 13.09
C LYS A 88 6.14 -0.37 11.91
N ALA A 89 5.08 0.36 11.60
CA ALA A 89 5.12 1.41 10.58
C ALA A 89 6.19 2.47 10.88
N ARG A 90 6.29 2.88 12.14
CA ARG A 90 7.31 3.84 12.59
C ARG A 90 8.72 3.29 12.45
N GLU A 91 8.98 2.04 12.89
CA GLU A 91 10.28 1.38 12.74
C GLU A 91 10.71 1.35 11.26
N VAL A 92 9.80 0.97 10.37
CA VAL A 92 10.07 0.93 8.92
C VAL A 92 10.28 2.33 8.36
N ALA A 93 9.46 3.30 8.73
CA ALA A 93 9.59 4.69 8.28
C ALA A 93 10.94 5.32 8.66
N GLU A 94 11.41 5.04 9.89
CA GLU A 94 12.74 5.46 10.35
C GLU A 94 13.85 4.79 9.53
N TYR A 95 13.72 3.49 9.26
CA TYR A 95 14.71 2.73 8.50
C TYR A 95 14.85 3.23 7.05
N ILE A 96 13.72 3.47 6.36
CA ILE A 96 13.74 3.94 4.95
C ILE A 96 13.89 5.46 4.83
N GLY A 97 13.77 6.21 5.93
CA GLY A 97 13.95 7.66 5.96
C GLY A 97 12.82 8.46 5.31
N THR A 98 11.57 8.13 5.61
CA THR A 98 10.40 8.91 5.19
C THR A 98 10.02 9.94 6.25
N VAL A 99 9.26 10.97 5.83
CA VAL A 99 8.57 11.87 6.77
C VAL A 99 7.28 11.15 7.19
N HIS A 100 7.31 10.50 8.34
CA HIS A 100 6.21 9.65 8.80
C HIS A 100 5.12 10.44 9.50
N HIS A 101 3.86 10.16 9.15
CA HIS A 101 2.65 10.70 9.75
C HIS A 101 1.82 9.57 10.35
N GLU A 102 1.81 9.53 11.67
CA GLU A 102 1.00 8.58 12.42
C GLU A 102 -0.31 9.26 12.84
N ILE A 103 -1.42 8.70 12.41
CA ILE A 103 -2.75 9.20 12.71
C ILE A 103 -3.44 8.25 13.69
N ASN A 104 -3.81 8.77 14.83
CA ASN A 104 -4.58 8.02 15.81
C ASN A 104 -6.06 8.42 15.73
N TYR A 105 -6.95 7.46 15.78
CA TYR A 105 -8.39 7.69 15.90
C TYR A 105 -8.97 6.86 17.04
N THR A 106 -10.10 7.28 17.54
CA THR A 106 -10.85 6.59 18.59
C THR A 106 -11.93 5.69 17.98
N VAL A 107 -12.38 4.68 18.74
CA VAL A 107 -13.51 3.84 18.34
C VAL A 107 -14.74 4.70 18.01
N GLN A 108 -14.98 5.76 18.78
CA GLN A 108 -16.12 6.66 18.56
C GLN A 108 -16.01 7.40 17.23
N GLU A 109 -14.84 7.95 16.91
CA GLU A 109 -14.60 8.60 15.61
C GLU A 109 -14.79 7.63 14.43
N GLY A 110 -14.38 6.38 14.61
CA GLY A 110 -14.65 5.33 13.63
C GLY A 110 -16.14 5.06 13.44
N LEU A 111 -16.89 4.92 14.54
CA LEU A 111 -18.34 4.70 14.50
C LEU A 111 -19.09 5.88 13.87
N ASP A 112 -18.71 7.10 14.21
CA ASP A 112 -19.30 8.32 13.66
C ASP A 112 -19.08 8.45 12.15
N ALA A 113 -17.95 7.94 11.65
CA ALA A 113 -17.60 7.96 10.23
C ALA A 113 -18.36 6.92 9.38
N VAL A 114 -18.90 5.84 9.98
CA VAL A 114 -19.48 4.70 9.23
C VAL A 114 -20.54 5.14 8.22
N ARG A 115 -21.41 6.06 8.57
CA ARG A 115 -22.47 6.55 7.67
C ARG A 115 -21.88 7.21 6.41
N ASP A 116 -20.88 8.06 6.59
CA ASP A 116 -20.22 8.73 5.48
C ASP A 116 -19.44 7.73 4.64
N VAL A 117 -18.78 6.76 5.30
CA VAL A 117 -18.06 5.67 4.60
C VAL A 117 -19.01 4.92 3.68
N ILE A 118 -20.15 4.42 4.19
CA ILE A 118 -21.17 3.71 3.40
C ILE A 118 -21.64 4.57 2.22
N TYR A 119 -21.84 5.86 2.44
CA TYR A 119 -22.25 6.78 1.38
C TYR A 119 -21.22 6.86 0.25
N PHE A 120 -19.93 6.96 0.60
CA PHE A 120 -18.86 7.13 -0.39
C PHE A 120 -18.44 5.83 -1.08
N ILE A 121 -18.50 4.68 -0.40
CA ILE A 121 -18.14 3.38 -0.99
C ILE A 121 -19.32 2.68 -1.68
N GLU A 122 -20.53 3.19 -1.49
CA GLU A 122 -21.77 2.70 -2.12
C GLU A 122 -22.07 1.20 -1.88
N THR A 123 -21.66 0.67 -0.71
CA THR A 123 -21.91 -0.73 -0.32
C THR A 123 -22.16 -0.88 1.16
N TYR A 124 -22.84 -1.95 1.53
CA TYR A 124 -23.13 -2.36 2.92
C TYR A 124 -22.31 -3.58 3.35
N ASP A 125 -21.39 -4.04 2.50
CA ASP A 125 -20.56 -5.18 2.86
C ASP A 125 -19.74 -4.87 4.12
N VAL A 126 -19.85 -5.75 5.12
CA VAL A 126 -19.24 -5.56 6.45
C VAL A 126 -17.73 -5.46 6.36
N THR A 127 -17.10 -6.30 5.55
CA THR A 127 -15.65 -6.33 5.39
C THR A 127 -15.16 -5.04 4.75
N THR A 128 -15.82 -4.61 3.67
CA THR A 128 -15.49 -3.37 2.96
C THR A 128 -15.67 -2.15 3.85
N VAL A 129 -16.79 -2.04 4.57
CA VAL A 129 -17.05 -0.91 5.48
C VAL A 129 -16.00 -0.85 6.59
N ARG A 130 -15.67 -2.00 7.18
CA ARG A 130 -14.67 -2.09 8.25
C ARG A 130 -13.28 -1.67 7.79
N ALA A 131 -12.85 -2.13 6.63
CA ALA A 131 -11.55 -1.79 6.05
C ALA A 131 -11.48 -0.32 5.60
N SER A 132 -12.56 0.18 5.00
CA SER A 132 -12.62 1.55 4.46
C SER A 132 -12.73 2.63 5.53
N THR A 133 -13.23 2.33 6.74
CA THR A 133 -13.43 3.34 7.78
C THR A 133 -12.12 4.04 8.20
N PRO A 134 -11.06 3.35 8.59
CA PRO A 134 -9.78 4.01 8.87
C PRO A 134 -9.21 4.69 7.63
N MET A 135 -9.36 4.10 6.45
CA MET A 135 -8.87 4.68 5.20
C MET A 135 -9.58 6.00 4.86
N TYR A 136 -10.87 6.11 5.11
CA TYR A 136 -11.63 7.35 4.96
C TYR A 136 -11.09 8.46 5.88
N LEU A 137 -10.85 8.14 7.15
CA LEU A 137 -10.28 9.08 8.11
C LEU A 137 -8.86 9.52 7.69
N LEU A 138 -8.04 8.58 7.27
CA LEU A 138 -6.69 8.83 6.79
C LEU A 138 -6.68 9.72 5.53
N ALA A 139 -7.54 9.43 4.57
CA ALA A 139 -7.66 10.19 3.32
C ALA A 139 -8.01 11.66 3.56
N ARG A 140 -8.82 11.97 4.58
CA ARG A 140 -9.14 13.34 4.97
C ARG A 140 -7.89 14.09 5.43
N VAL A 141 -7.04 13.45 6.23
CA VAL A 141 -5.77 14.03 6.70
C VAL A 141 -4.81 14.24 5.54
N ILE A 142 -4.59 13.21 4.72
CA ILE A 142 -3.71 13.30 3.54
C ILE A 142 -4.13 14.43 2.61
N LYS A 143 -5.43 14.52 2.33
CA LYS A 143 -6.00 15.60 1.49
C LYS A 143 -5.77 16.98 2.11
N SER A 144 -5.89 17.13 3.42
CA SER A 144 -5.67 18.41 4.11
C SER A 144 -4.22 18.89 4.02
N MET A 145 -3.27 17.96 3.84
CA MET A 145 -1.85 18.25 3.64
C MET A 145 -1.51 18.60 2.18
N GLY A 146 -2.49 18.63 1.28
CA GLY A 146 -2.29 18.95 -0.14
C GLY A 146 -1.75 17.79 -0.97
N ILE A 147 -1.59 16.61 -0.39
CA ILE A 147 -1.15 15.40 -1.10
C ILE A 147 -2.34 14.84 -1.89
N LYS A 148 -2.10 14.54 -3.16
CA LYS A 148 -3.14 14.15 -4.12
C LYS A 148 -3.11 12.68 -4.51
N MET A 149 -1.97 12.02 -4.30
CA MET A 149 -1.75 10.64 -4.68
C MET A 149 -1.02 9.91 -3.55
N VAL A 150 -1.38 8.66 -3.33
CA VAL A 150 -0.64 7.74 -2.46
C VAL A 150 -0.45 6.40 -3.16
N LEU A 151 0.70 5.78 -2.92
CA LEU A 151 0.97 4.40 -3.30
C LEU A 151 0.63 3.49 -2.12
N SER A 152 0.10 2.32 -2.43
CA SER A 152 -0.33 1.32 -1.46
C SER A 152 0.19 -0.07 -1.85
N GLY A 153 0.33 -0.96 -0.87
CA GLY A 153 0.59 -2.38 -1.08
C GLY A 153 -0.67 -3.22 -1.29
N GLU A 154 -1.83 -2.59 -1.43
CA GLU A 154 -3.11 -3.28 -1.66
C GLU A 154 -3.05 -4.12 -2.96
N GLY A 155 -3.66 -5.29 -2.91
CA GLY A 155 -3.65 -6.26 -4.00
C GLY A 155 -2.49 -7.27 -3.94
N ALA A 156 -1.55 -7.12 -3.02
CA ALA A 156 -0.43 -8.05 -2.87
C ALA A 156 -0.90 -9.44 -2.42
N ASP A 157 -1.81 -9.50 -1.47
CA ASP A 157 -2.35 -10.76 -0.95
C ASP A 157 -3.11 -11.55 -2.02
N GLU A 158 -3.78 -10.88 -2.92
CA GLU A 158 -4.50 -11.48 -4.04
C GLU A 158 -3.54 -12.03 -5.10
N VAL A 159 -2.44 -11.32 -5.37
CA VAL A 159 -1.45 -11.72 -6.39
C VAL A 159 -0.51 -12.79 -5.88
N PHE A 160 -0.07 -12.70 -4.63
CA PHE A 160 0.95 -13.58 -4.05
C PHE A 160 0.39 -14.62 -3.07
N GLY A 161 -0.94 -14.72 -2.94
CA GLY A 161 -1.59 -15.70 -2.06
C GLY A 161 -1.31 -15.46 -0.57
N GLY A 162 -1.30 -14.20 -0.13
CA GLY A 162 -0.96 -13.81 1.24
C GLY A 162 -2.03 -14.15 2.28
N TYR A 163 -3.27 -14.42 1.89
CA TYR A 163 -4.33 -14.78 2.82
C TYR A 163 -4.17 -16.19 3.37
N LEU A 164 -4.47 -16.36 4.64
CA LEU A 164 -4.28 -17.63 5.35
C LEU A 164 -5.04 -18.82 4.75
N TYR A 165 -6.16 -18.59 4.06
CA TYR A 165 -6.91 -19.67 3.44
C TYR A 165 -6.18 -20.30 2.24
N PHE A 166 -5.33 -19.56 1.53
CA PHE A 166 -4.48 -20.12 0.48
C PHE A 166 -3.55 -21.21 0.99
N HIS A 167 -3.05 -21.11 2.23
CA HIS A 167 -2.18 -22.12 2.83
C HIS A 167 -2.87 -23.48 3.08
N LYS A 168 -4.19 -23.54 2.92
CA LYS A 168 -4.97 -24.77 3.05
C LYS A 168 -5.20 -25.49 1.72
N ALA A 169 -4.79 -24.92 0.62
CA ALA A 169 -4.94 -25.53 -0.70
C ALA A 169 -4.19 -26.88 -0.74
N PRO A 170 -4.85 -27.99 -1.10
CA PRO A 170 -4.25 -29.32 -1.06
C PRO A 170 -3.25 -29.55 -2.20
N THR A 171 -3.34 -28.79 -3.27
CA THR A 171 -2.47 -28.91 -4.46
C THR A 171 -2.16 -27.52 -5.05
N PRO A 172 -1.07 -27.37 -5.82
CA PRO A 172 -0.79 -26.13 -6.55
C PRO A 172 -1.91 -25.71 -7.51
N GLN A 173 -2.59 -26.68 -8.13
CA GLN A 173 -3.72 -26.38 -9.00
C GLN A 173 -4.89 -25.78 -8.20
N ALA A 174 -5.24 -26.37 -7.05
CA ALA A 174 -6.30 -25.83 -6.18
C ALA A 174 -5.96 -24.43 -5.65
N PHE A 175 -4.68 -24.16 -5.39
CA PHE A 175 -4.20 -22.81 -5.03
C PHE A 175 -4.40 -21.81 -6.18
N HIS A 176 -4.19 -22.23 -7.41
CA HIS A 176 -4.35 -21.37 -8.59
C HIS A 176 -5.83 -21.09 -8.93
N GLU A 177 -6.70 -22.06 -8.68
CA GLU A 177 -8.15 -21.97 -8.97
C GLU A 177 -8.91 -21.10 -7.94
N GLU A 178 -8.40 -20.90 -6.70
CA GLU A 178 -8.96 -20.04 -5.67
C GLU A 178 -8.75 -18.54 -5.97
#